data_b8e8357a793beceb5091106973c918db
#
_entry.id   b8e8357a793beceb5091106973c918db
#
_cell.length_a   1.000
_cell.length_b   1.000
_cell.length_c   1.000
_cell.angle_alpha   90.00
_cell.angle_beta   90.00
_cell.angle_gamma   90.00
#
_symmetry.space_group_name_H-M   'P 1'
#
loop_
_entity.id
_entity.type
_entity.pdbx_description
1 polymer ?
#
loop_
_entity_poly.entity_id
_entity_poly.type
_entity_poly.pdbx_seq_one_letter_code
_entity_poly.pdbx_strand_id
1 'polypeptide(L)'
;MSTNSQQIENKKVKVQLLLAGGHQYTVYLNPDDPVLHSLLTTIVARAYKQESASHCLFQIPIYEGHSALSFASENLVGLVTEPPLWIQQTENIQPVANDILNSSYVQIDNFLSPNEHERLIKYVLANKSNFVSTSTSTNDQNYRRSMVLYSFPDFAELIVNKIQNIMPDIISKLGMSPFPISQIESQLTSHNDGNFYKIHNDNGSSDTATRELTYVYYFNREPKRFSGGELLIYDSKVENNFYVKAESFKTVEPRNNSVVFFLSRYMHEVLPVNCPSKAFADSRFTINGWVRREAS
;
A
#
# COMPACT_ATOMS: atom_id res chain seq x y z
N MET A 1 -31.89 -36.29 -21.27
CA MET A 1 -31.52 -35.98 -19.87
C MET A 1 -31.14 -34.51 -19.85
N SER A 2 -32.07 -33.69 -19.41
CA SER A 2 -31.93 -32.21 -19.42
C SER A 2 -31.21 -31.79 -18.14
N THR A 3 -30.03 -31.22 -18.26
CA THR A 3 -29.33 -30.58 -17.15
C THR A 3 -29.91 -29.21 -16.91
N ASN A 4 -30.63 -29.07 -15.80
CA ASN A 4 -31.13 -27.80 -15.25
C ASN A 4 -29.94 -26.98 -14.75
N SER A 5 -29.52 -25.97 -15.51
CA SER A 5 -28.68 -24.88 -15.01
C SER A 5 -29.61 -23.91 -14.28
N GLN A 6 -29.69 -24.03 -12.96
CA GLN A 6 -30.29 -22.98 -12.13
C GLN A 6 -29.38 -21.74 -12.18
N GLN A 7 -29.83 -20.73 -12.92
CA GLN A 7 -29.33 -19.34 -12.77
C GLN A 7 -29.68 -18.89 -11.36
N ILE A 8 -28.66 -18.67 -10.54
CA ILE A 8 -28.77 -17.96 -9.27
C ILE A 8 -28.98 -16.48 -9.64
N GLU A 9 -30.24 -16.04 -9.70
CA GLU A 9 -30.56 -14.62 -9.74
C GLU A 9 -30.00 -13.97 -8.47
N ASN A 10 -28.97 -13.15 -8.62
CA ASN A 10 -28.42 -12.31 -7.56
C ASN A 10 -29.51 -11.28 -7.15
N LYS A 11 -30.30 -11.62 -6.13
CA LYS A 11 -31.43 -10.82 -5.69
C LYS A 11 -30.90 -9.55 -5.01
N LYS A 12 -31.07 -8.38 -5.66
CA LYS A 12 -30.65 -7.10 -5.10
C LYS A 12 -31.31 -6.81 -3.78
N VAL A 13 -30.58 -6.18 -2.88
CA VAL A 13 -31.07 -5.65 -1.62
C VAL A 13 -31.74 -4.30 -1.89
N LYS A 14 -32.99 -4.15 -1.51
CA LYS A 14 -33.68 -2.87 -1.49
C LYS A 14 -33.21 -2.10 -0.25
N VAL A 15 -32.66 -0.93 -0.44
CA VAL A 15 -32.14 -0.07 0.62
C VAL A 15 -32.89 1.25 0.59
N GLN A 16 -33.58 1.56 1.68
CA GLN A 16 -34.19 2.85 1.87
C GLN A 16 -33.24 3.71 2.73
N LEU A 17 -32.77 4.80 2.15
CA LEU A 17 -31.89 5.78 2.79
C LEU A 17 -32.74 6.82 3.51
N LEU A 18 -32.50 7.00 4.80
CA LEU A 18 -33.11 8.06 5.59
C LEU A 18 -32.07 9.17 5.77
N LEU A 19 -32.35 10.34 5.21
CA LEU A 19 -31.42 11.48 5.23
C LEU A 19 -31.95 12.58 6.18
N ALA A 20 -31.05 13.42 6.64
CA ALA A 20 -31.38 14.60 7.44
C ALA A 20 -32.39 15.49 6.70
N GLY A 21 -33.28 16.14 7.44
CA GLY A 21 -34.38 16.91 6.84
C GLY A 21 -35.60 16.08 6.42
N GLY A 22 -35.64 14.77 6.74
CA GLY A 22 -36.77 13.88 6.47
C GLY A 22 -36.83 13.33 5.05
N HIS A 23 -35.78 13.53 4.27
CA HIS A 23 -35.70 13.00 2.89
C HIS A 23 -35.48 11.48 2.91
N GLN A 24 -36.15 10.78 2.00
CA GLN A 24 -36.08 9.33 1.86
C GLN A 24 -35.88 8.96 0.40
N TYR A 25 -34.95 8.03 0.15
CA TYR A 25 -34.67 7.50 -1.18
C TYR A 25 -34.56 5.98 -1.12
N THR A 26 -35.07 5.31 -2.15
CA THR A 26 -34.95 3.85 -2.30
C THR A 26 -33.97 3.55 -3.43
N VAL A 27 -32.98 2.72 -3.13
CA VAL A 27 -31.99 2.21 -4.11
C VAL A 27 -31.95 0.68 -4.03
N TYR A 28 -31.43 0.06 -5.08
CA TYR A 28 -31.30 -1.40 -5.20
C TYR A 28 -29.83 -1.73 -5.44
N LEU A 29 -29.17 -2.32 -4.44
CA LEU A 29 -27.75 -2.64 -4.43
C LEU A 29 -27.53 -4.16 -4.42
N ASN A 30 -26.42 -4.63 -4.96
CA ASN A 30 -26.04 -6.03 -4.78
C ASN A 30 -25.62 -6.28 -3.32
N PRO A 31 -25.78 -7.50 -2.80
CA PRO A 31 -25.39 -7.82 -1.41
C PRO A 31 -23.90 -7.53 -1.11
N ASP A 32 -23.04 -7.66 -2.10
CA ASP A 32 -21.60 -7.45 -2.07
C ASP A 32 -21.17 -6.05 -2.55
N ASP A 33 -22.12 -5.14 -2.76
CA ASP A 33 -21.83 -3.79 -3.26
C ASP A 33 -21.01 -2.99 -2.23
N PRO A 34 -19.85 -2.44 -2.63
CA PRO A 34 -19.02 -1.62 -1.73
C PRO A 34 -19.77 -0.42 -1.14
N VAL A 35 -20.72 0.16 -1.87
CA VAL A 35 -21.54 1.27 -1.39
C VAL A 35 -22.45 0.82 -0.25
N LEU A 36 -23.07 -0.38 -0.34
CA LEU A 36 -23.88 -0.94 0.72
C LEU A 36 -23.08 -1.15 2.00
N HIS A 37 -21.87 -1.71 1.88
CA HIS A 37 -20.96 -1.87 3.00
C HIS A 37 -20.55 -0.53 3.63
N SER A 38 -20.24 0.47 2.82
CA SER A 38 -19.88 1.81 3.30
C SER A 38 -21.04 2.50 4.04
N LEU A 39 -22.27 2.36 3.55
CA LEU A 39 -23.46 2.89 4.19
C LEU A 39 -23.69 2.25 5.58
N LEU A 40 -23.60 0.91 5.66
CA LEU A 40 -23.73 0.18 6.91
C LEU A 40 -22.63 0.55 7.90
N THR A 41 -21.39 0.62 7.45
CA THR A 41 -20.23 1.02 8.28
C THR A 41 -20.42 2.43 8.86
N THR A 42 -20.91 3.37 8.04
CA THR A 42 -21.16 4.75 8.48
C THR A 42 -22.19 4.82 9.59
N ILE A 43 -23.30 4.05 9.49
CA ILE A 43 -24.33 3.99 10.55
C ILE A 43 -23.77 3.38 11.82
N VAL A 44 -23.02 2.28 11.71
CA VAL A 44 -22.39 1.60 12.86
C VAL A 44 -21.40 2.54 13.56
N ALA A 45 -20.50 3.18 12.82
CA ALA A 45 -19.51 4.09 13.39
C ALA A 45 -20.17 5.22 14.19
N ARG A 46 -21.29 5.76 13.72
CA ARG A 46 -22.04 6.77 14.45
C ARG A 46 -22.72 6.23 15.72
N ALA A 47 -23.33 5.05 15.63
CA ALA A 47 -23.98 4.43 16.78
C ALA A 47 -23.01 4.24 17.95
N TYR A 48 -21.73 3.98 17.64
CA TYR A 48 -20.67 3.80 18.64
C TYR A 48 -19.86 5.06 18.96
N LYS A 49 -20.25 6.25 18.46
CA LYS A 49 -19.58 7.54 18.69
C LYS A 49 -18.08 7.49 18.33
N GLN A 50 -17.74 6.77 17.30
CA GLN A 50 -16.35 6.74 16.79
C GLN A 50 -16.06 8.07 16.11
N GLU A 51 -15.08 8.83 16.62
CA GLU A 51 -14.70 10.16 16.11
C GLU A 51 -14.16 10.16 14.67
N SER A 52 -13.89 9.00 14.12
CA SER A 52 -13.36 8.80 12.77
C SER A 52 -14.42 8.49 11.71
N ALA A 53 -15.68 8.86 11.90
CA ALA A 53 -16.62 8.84 10.79
C ALA A 53 -16.09 9.81 9.72
N SER A 54 -15.32 9.29 8.77
CA SER A 54 -14.72 10.07 7.69
C SER A 54 -15.84 10.83 6.99
N HIS A 55 -15.71 12.16 6.92
CA HIS A 55 -16.59 12.98 6.10
C HIS A 55 -16.39 12.54 4.64
N CYS A 56 -17.32 11.76 4.10
CA CYS A 56 -17.28 11.30 2.73
C CYS A 56 -18.56 11.70 1.98
N LEU A 57 -18.45 11.82 0.68
CA LEU A 57 -19.56 12.04 -0.22
C LEU A 57 -20.01 10.69 -0.79
N PHE A 58 -21.25 10.29 -0.51
CA PHE A 58 -21.88 9.17 -1.17
C PHE A 58 -22.41 9.62 -2.53
N GLN A 59 -22.14 8.83 -3.57
CA GLN A 59 -22.72 8.98 -4.91
C GLN A 59 -23.29 7.65 -5.37
N ILE A 60 -24.61 7.55 -5.42
CA ILE A 60 -25.32 6.30 -5.71
C ILE A 60 -26.08 6.47 -7.03
N PRO A 61 -25.79 5.67 -8.07
CA PRO A 61 -26.56 5.68 -9.29
C PRO A 61 -28.04 5.33 -9.02
N ILE A 62 -28.94 6.10 -9.55
CA ILE A 62 -30.39 5.88 -9.54
C ILE A 62 -30.97 5.95 -10.95
N TYR A 63 -32.18 5.47 -11.14
CA TYR A 63 -32.85 5.43 -12.44
C TYR A 63 -31.97 4.79 -13.53
N GLU A 64 -31.49 3.57 -13.29
CA GLU A 64 -30.65 2.81 -14.23
C GLU A 64 -29.35 3.54 -14.65
N GLY A 65 -28.83 4.40 -13.78
CA GLY A 65 -27.60 5.16 -14.02
C GLY A 65 -27.81 6.50 -14.75
N HIS A 66 -29.04 6.87 -15.06
CA HIS A 66 -29.34 8.18 -15.68
C HIS A 66 -29.23 9.35 -14.72
N SER A 67 -29.19 9.10 -13.42
CA SER A 67 -29.04 10.12 -12.36
C SER A 67 -28.20 9.56 -11.21
N ALA A 68 -27.64 10.43 -10.40
CA ALA A 68 -26.94 10.04 -9.17
C ALA A 68 -27.52 10.78 -7.96
N LEU A 69 -27.79 10.02 -6.88
CA LEU A 69 -28.08 10.57 -5.58
C LEU A 69 -26.76 10.88 -4.87
N SER A 70 -26.49 12.14 -4.60
CA SER A 70 -25.26 12.57 -3.90
C SER A 70 -25.60 13.21 -2.58
N PHE A 71 -24.97 12.75 -1.50
CA PHE A 71 -25.12 13.31 -0.16
C PHE A 71 -23.89 13.09 0.69
N ALA A 72 -23.63 14.00 1.61
CA ALA A 72 -22.53 13.86 2.56
C ALA A 72 -22.89 12.82 3.65
N SER A 73 -21.88 12.08 4.13
CA SER A 73 -22.08 11.02 5.12
C SER A 73 -22.80 11.49 6.38
N GLU A 74 -22.57 12.72 6.82
CA GLU A 74 -23.25 13.32 7.98
C GLU A 74 -24.76 13.47 7.82
N ASN A 75 -25.25 13.47 6.58
CA ASN A 75 -26.70 13.57 6.31
C ASN A 75 -27.41 12.20 6.35
N LEU A 76 -26.69 11.10 6.41
CA LEU A 76 -27.27 9.77 6.53
C LEU A 76 -27.76 9.53 7.96
N VAL A 77 -29.03 9.43 8.18
CA VAL A 77 -29.65 9.24 9.53
C VAL A 77 -29.91 7.77 9.82
N GLY A 78 -30.29 6.99 8.82
CA GLY A 78 -30.60 5.57 8.99
C GLY A 78 -30.76 4.83 7.67
N LEU A 79 -30.87 3.50 7.76
CA LEU A 79 -31.10 2.59 6.66
C LEU A 79 -32.23 1.62 7.02
N VAL A 80 -33.09 1.33 6.02
CA VAL A 80 -34.01 0.19 6.07
C VAL A 80 -33.67 -0.72 4.91
N THR A 81 -33.44 -2.01 5.18
CA THR A 81 -33.03 -2.99 4.17
C THR A 81 -34.06 -4.11 4.03
N GLU A 82 -34.27 -4.57 2.79
CA GLU A 82 -35.15 -5.68 2.45
C GLU A 82 -34.45 -6.56 1.41
N PRO A 83 -34.07 -7.83 1.72
CA PRO A 83 -34.29 -8.49 3.02
C PRO A 83 -33.56 -7.78 4.18
N PRO A 84 -33.98 -8.02 5.43
CA PRO A 84 -33.32 -7.42 6.57
C PRO A 84 -31.86 -7.88 6.64
N LEU A 85 -30.95 -6.92 6.77
CA LEU A 85 -29.53 -7.17 7.04
C LEU A 85 -29.31 -7.02 8.54
N TRP A 86 -29.01 -8.13 9.20
CA TRP A 86 -28.73 -8.14 10.62
C TRP A 86 -27.24 -7.84 10.82
N ILE A 87 -26.94 -6.71 11.45
CA ILE A 87 -25.61 -6.50 12.00
C ILE A 87 -25.57 -7.39 13.25
N GLN A 88 -24.80 -8.47 13.20
CA GLN A 88 -24.60 -9.28 14.41
C GLN A 88 -23.90 -8.38 15.44
N GLN A 89 -24.66 -7.92 16.42
CA GLN A 89 -24.08 -7.46 17.68
C GLN A 89 -23.55 -8.71 18.36
N THR A 90 -22.29 -9.00 18.24
CA THR A 90 -21.63 -9.84 19.21
C THR A 90 -21.64 -9.04 20.52
N GLU A 91 -22.59 -9.39 21.41
CA GLU A 91 -22.52 -9.00 22.81
C GLU A 91 -21.14 -9.38 23.32
N ASN A 92 -20.39 -8.44 23.87
CA ASN A 92 -18.98 -8.48 24.23
C ASN A 92 -17.99 -8.30 23.09
N ILE A 93 -18.09 -7.20 22.34
CA ILE A 93 -16.87 -6.53 21.97
C ILE A 93 -16.42 -5.77 23.23
N GLN A 94 -15.84 -6.46 24.20
CA GLN A 94 -14.63 -5.94 24.83
C GLN A 94 -13.82 -5.39 23.64
N PRO A 95 -13.28 -4.17 23.67
CA PRO A 95 -12.34 -3.75 22.65
C PRO A 95 -11.33 -4.89 22.57
N VAL A 96 -11.41 -5.66 21.48
CA VAL A 96 -10.44 -6.73 21.21
C VAL A 96 -9.14 -5.99 21.32
N ALA A 97 -8.38 -6.31 22.34
CA ALA A 97 -7.14 -5.63 22.66
C ALA A 97 -6.39 -5.63 21.35
N ASN A 98 -6.29 -4.46 20.72
CA ASN A 98 -5.72 -4.17 19.42
C ASN A 98 -4.94 -5.36 18.89
N ASP A 99 -5.57 -6.27 18.14
CA ASP A 99 -4.85 -7.37 17.53
C ASP A 99 -3.85 -6.76 16.56
N ILE A 100 -2.64 -6.60 17.06
CA ILE A 100 -1.53 -6.10 16.26
C ILE A 100 -1.20 -7.17 15.25
N LEU A 101 -1.44 -6.87 13.99
CA LEU A 101 -1.03 -7.69 12.88
C LEU A 101 0.45 -7.43 12.62
N ASN A 102 1.26 -8.37 13.07
CA ASN A 102 2.72 -8.26 12.93
C ASN A 102 3.12 -8.15 11.46
N SER A 103 3.89 -7.13 11.13
CA SER A 103 4.55 -7.03 9.84
C SER A 103 5.60 -8.13 9.70
N SER A 104 5.85 -8.55 8.47
CA SER A 104 6.90 -9.50 8.13
C SER A 104 7.70 -9.00 6.94
N TYR A 105 8.96 -9.37 6.88
CA TYR A 105 9.82 -9.09 5.73
C TYR A 105 10.80 -10.24 5.52
N VAL A 106 11.32 -10.34 4.30
CA VAL A 106 12.41 -11.24 3.94
C VAL A 106 13.58 -10.39 3.48
N GLN A 107 14.76 -10.57 4.05
CA GLN A 107 15.98 -9.90 3.60
C GLN A 107 17.01 -10.93 3.13
N ILE A 108 17.57 -10.74 1.94
CA ILE A 108 18.54 -11.63 1.31
C ILE A 108 19.83 -10.84 1.08
N ASP A 109 20.93 -11.35 1.62
CA ASP A 109 22.26 -10.78 1.39
C ASP A 109 22.91 -11.35 0.12
N ASN A 110 23.92 -10.67 -0.41
CA ASN A 110 24.65 -11.06 -1.60
C ASN A 110 23.75 -11.31 -2.82
N PHE A 111 22.76 -10.43 -3.01
CA PHE A 111 21.73 -10.58 -4.04
C PHE A 111 22.29 -10.51 -5.46
N LEU A 112 23.19 -9.59 -5.73
CA LEU A 112 23.98 -9.55 -6.96
C LEU A 112 25.31 -10.28 -6.76
N SER A 113 25.83 -10.87 -7.83
CA SER A 113 27.21 -11.34 -7.84
C SER A 113 28.19 -10.18 -7.63
N PRO A 114 29.40 -10.42 -7.15
CA PRO A 114 30.39 -9.36 -6.94
C PRO A 114 30.62 -8.50 -8.18
N ASN A 115 30.67 -9.12 -9.35
CA ASN A 115 30.86 -8.40 -10.62
C ASN A 115 29.65 -7.53 -10.99
N GLU A 116 28.42 -8.04 -10.86
CA GLU A 116 27.21 -7.28 -11.14
C GLU A 116 27.10 -6.08 -10.18
N HIS A 117 27.38 -6.29 -8.90
CA HIS A 117 27.37 -5.26 -7.87
C HIS A 117 28.39 -4.15 -8.15
N GLU A 118 29.63 -4.51 -8.48
CA GLU A 118 30.68 -3.56 -8.83
C GLU A 118 30.32 -2.75 -10.09
N ARG A 119 29.79 -3.41 -11.11
CA ARG A 119 29.31 -2.74 -12.33
C ARG A 119 28.18 -1.76 -12.04
N LEU A 120 27.22 -2.11 -11.17
CA LEU A 120 26.14 -1.20 -10.78
C LEU A 120 26.68 0.04 -10.06
N ILE A 121 27.62 -0.12 -9.13
CA ILE A 121 28.26 1.01 -8.45
C ILE A 121 28.94 1.92 -9.48
N LYS A 122 29.75 1.38 -10.37
CA LYS A 122 30.42 2.16 -11.42
C LYS A 122 29.40 2.91 -12.31
N TYR A 123 28.33 2.22 -12.68
CA TYR A 123 27.25 2.80 -13.48
C TYR A 123 26.59 4.01 -12.77
N VAL A 124 26.22 3.86 -11.50
CA VAL A 124 25.57 4.92 -10.74
C VAL A 124 26.49 6.14 -10.59
N LEU A 125 27.78 5.92 -10.31
CA LEU A 125 28.74 7.01 -10.16
C LEU A 125 28.99 7.76 -11.48
N ALA A 126 29.02 7.04 -12.61
CA ALA A 126 29.15 7.63 -13.95
C ALA A 126 27.91 8.46 -14.35
N ASN A 127 26.73 8.09 -13.84
CA ASN A 127 25.45 8.75 -14.14
C ASN A 127 25.02 9.79 -13.11
N LYS A 128 25.91 10.26 -12.24
CA LYS A 128 25.57 11.22 -11.17
C LYS A 128 24.81 12.45 -11.69
N SER A 129 25.20 13.01 -12.82
CA SER A 129 24.56 14.20 -13.40
C SER A 129 23.14 13.98 -13.91
N ASN A 130 22.72 12.72 -14.08
CA ASN A 130 21.40 12.34 -14.58
C ASN A 130 20.38 12.10 -13.43
N PHE A 131 20.86 12.13 -12.17
CA PHE A 131 19.98 12.08 -11.02
C PHE A 131 19.30 13.43 -10.81
N VAL A 132 17.98 13.38 -10.62
CA VAL A 132 17.16 14.56 -10.33
C VAL A 132 16.50 14.44 -8.95
N SER A 133 16.13 15.56 -8.35
CA SER A 133 15.39 15.55 -7.07
C SER A 133 14.05 14.83 -7.24
N THR A 134 13.70 13.99 -6.27
CA THR A 134 12.38 13.36 -6.26
C THR A 134 11.30 14.42 -6.00
N SER A 135 10.19 14.31 -6.73
CA SER A 135 8.96 15.02 -6.41
C SER A 135 7.97 14.02 -5.75
N THR A 136 7.16 14.51 -4.83
CA THR A 136 5.96 13.82 -4.36
C THR A 136 4.74 14.37 -5.12
N SER A 137 3.63 13.67 -5.09
CA SER A 137 2.37 14.16 -5.67
C SER A 137 1.94 15.52 -5.09
N THR A 138 2.38 15.84 -3.88
CA THR A 138 2.12 17.10 -3.18
C THR A 138 3.25 18.12 -3.31
N ASN A 139 4.38 17.79 -3.94
CA ASN A 139 5.60 18.58 -4.02
C ASN A 139 6.18 19.02 -2.64
N ASP A 140 5.83 18.32 -1.56
CA ASP A 140 6.30 18.61 -0.21
C ASP A 140 7.70 18.03 0.03
N GLN A 141 8.72 18.87 0.02
CA GLN A 141 10.09 18.49 0.36
C GLN A 141 10.29 18.06 1.82
N ASN A 142 9.30 18.34 2.69
CA ASN A 142 9.30 17.88 4.08
C ASN A 142 8.73 16.46 4.22
N TYR A 143 8.28 15.85 3.14
CA TYR A 143 7.74 14.50 3.12
C TYR A 143 8.75 13.48 2.56
N ARG A 144 9.49 13.84 1.51
CA ARG A 144 10.52 13.01 0.89
C ARG A 144 11.68 13.89 0.40
N ARG A 145 12.89 13.48 0.74
CA ARG A 145 14.14 14.03 0.17
C ARG A 145 15.00 12.89 -0.34
N SER A 146 15.17 12.80 -1.62
CA SER A 146 16.09 11.86 -2.29
C SER A 146 16.33 12.31 -3.72
N MET A 147 17.23 11.64 -4.41
CA MET A 147 17.42 11.82 -5.85
C MET A 147 17.03 10.53 -6.58
N VAL A 148 16.59 10.64 -7.81
CA VAL A 148 16.14 9.51 -8.63
C VAL A 148 16.79 9.56 -10.01
N LEU A 149 17.15 8.38 -10.50
CA LEU A 149 17.52 8.14 -11.89
C LEU A 149 16.39 7.31 -12.54
N TYR A 150 15.64 7.94 -13.44
CA TYR A 150 14.46 7.31 -14.06
C TYR A 150 14.82 6.28 -15.12
N SER A 151 15.94 6.44 -15.83
CA SER A 151 16.33 5.53 -16.91
C SER A 151 17.63 4.83 -16.56
N PHE A 152 17.57 3.52 -16.34
CA PHE A 152 18.69 2.63 -16.07
C PHE A 152 18.41 1.20 -16.61
N PRO A 153 18.11 1.06 -17.91
CA PRO A 153 17.48 -0.15 -18.47
C PRO A 153 18.24 -1.43 -18.18
N ASP A 154 19.56 -1.44 -18.35
CA ASP A 154 20.39 -2.66 -18.18
C ASP A 154 20.29 -3.24 -16.76
N PHE A 155 20.29 -2.37 -15.75
CA PHE A 155 20.20 -2.81 -14.36
C PHE A 155 18.75 -2.98 -13.89
N ALA A 156 17.79 -2.26 -14.46
CA ALA A 156 16.38 -2.50 -14.23
C ALA A 156 16.00 -3.92 -14.67
N GLU A 157 16.39 -4.31 -15.89
CA GLU A 157 16.15 -5.66 -16.41
C GLU A 157 16.84 -6.74 -15.57
N LEU A 158 18.11 -6.53 -15.20
CA LEU A 158 18.86 -7.45 -14.35
C LEU A 158 18.15 -7.71 -13.02
N ILE A 159 17.75 -6.63 -12.32
CA ILE A 159 17.08 -6.72 -11.02
C ILE A 159 15.71 -7.38 -11.16
N VAL A 160 14.91 -6.96 -12.14
CA VAL A 160 13.56 -7.51 -12.39
C VAL A 160 13.65 -9.02 -12.66
N ASN A 161 14.55 -9.47 -13.52
CA ASN A 161 14.74 -10.89 -13.82
C ASN A 161 15.14 -11.71 -12.59
N LYS A 162 16.08 -11.19 -11.78
CA LYS A 162 16.47 -11.86 -10.52
C LYS A 162 15.31 -11.93 -9.52
N ILE A 163 14.55 -10.86 -9.38
CA ILE A 163 13.37 -10.84 -8.49
C ILE A 163 12.33 -11.84 -8.98
N GLN A 164 12.01 -11.84 -10.26
CA GLN A 164 11.02 -12.75 -10.83
C GLN A 164 11.35 -14.21 -10.55
N ASN A 165 12.63 -14.59 -10.66
CA ASN A 165 13.09 -15.95 -10.43
C ASN A 165 12.91 -16.43 -8.98
N ILE A 166 12.97 -15.53 -8.00
CA ILE A 166 12.84 -15.87 -6.56
C ILE A 166 11.46 -15.63 -6.00
N MET A 167 10.53 -15.04 -6.78
CA MET A 167 9.18 -14.68 -6.29
C MET A 167 8.41 -15.81 -5.62
N PRO A 168 8.39 -17.05 -6.16
CA PRO A 168 7.66 -18.14 -5.49
C PRO A 168 8.16 -18.41 -4.06
N ASP A 169 9.47 -18.34 -3.84
CA ASP A 169 10.08 -18.51 -2.51
C ASP A 169 9.76 -17.33 -1.57
N ILE A 170 9.80 -16.11 -2.08
CA ILE A 170 9.46 -14.90 -1.31
C ILE A 170 7.98 -14.91 -0.89
N ILE A 171 7.07 -15.19 -1.81
CA ILE A 171 5.62 -15.30 -1.55
C ILE A 171 5.37 -16.33 -0.45
N SER A 172 6.00 -17.51 -0.55
CA SER A 172 5.89 -18.58 0.44
C SER A 172 6.41 -18.14 1.82
N LYS A 173 7.60 -17.51 1.88
CA LYS A 173 8.21 -17.05 3.14
C LYS A 173 7.43 -15.95 3.83
N LEU A 174 6.71 -15.11 3.06
CA LEU A 174 5.83 -14.07 3.59
C LEU A 174 4.43 -14.60 3.95
N GLY A 175 4.15 -15.88 3.73
CA GLY A 175 2.86 -16.50 4.02
C GLY A 175 1.72 -15.99 3.11
N MET A 176 2.06 -15.55 1.91
CA MET A 176 1.08 -15.04 0.94
C MET A 176 0.54 -16.15 0.06
N SER A 177 -0.70 -15.99 -0.39
CA SER A 177 -1.23 -16.81 -1.49
C SER A 177 -0.56 -16.41 -2.81
N PRO A 178 -0.21 -17.36 -3.68
CA PRO A 178 0.28 -17.07 -5.03
C PRO A 178 -0.71 -16.20 -5.82
N PHE A 179 -0.18 -15.28 -6.59
CA PHE A 179 -0.98 -14.40 -7.47
C PHE A 179 -0.31 -14.24 -8.84
N PRO A 180 -1.08 -13.99 -9.92
CA PRO A 180 -0.53 -13.67 -11.23
C PRO A 180 0.20 -12.32 -11.18
N ILE A 181 1.48 -12.31 -11.57
CA ILE A 181 2.30 -11.10 -11.62
C ILE A 181 2.10 -10.45 -12.99
N SER A 182 1.58 -9.22 -13.00
CA SER A 182 1.39 -8.44 -14.23
C SER A 182 2.62 -7.59 -14.56
N GLN A 183 3.32 -7.08 -13.54
CA GLN A 183 4.45 -6.19 -13.71
C GLN A 183 5.36 -6.19 -12.48
N ILE A 184 6.67 -6.01 -12.69
CA ILE A 184 7.64 -5.68 -11.66
C ILE A 184 8.24 -4.32 -12.02
N GLU A 185 7.93 -3.30 -11.21
CA GLU A 185 8.45 -1.94 -11.37
C GLU A 185 9.82 -1.81 -10.72
N SER A 186 10.64 -0.86 -11.19
CA SER A 186 11.92 -0.54 -10.55
C SER A 186 12.24 0.96 -10.63
N GLN A 187 12.87 1.49 -9.59
CA GLN A 187 13.29 2.87 -9.47
C GLN A 187 14.65 2.93 -8.77
N LEU A 188 15.62 3.60 -9.40
CA LEU A 188 16.94 3.78 -8.81
C LEU A 188 17.01 5.10 -8.06
N THR A 189 17.28 5.06 -6.75
CA THR A 189 17.32 6.24 -5.89
C THR A 189 18.62 6.38 -5.13
N SER A 190 18.96 7.61 -4.77
CA SER A 190 20.08 7.99 -3.93
C SER A 190 19.58 8.79 -2.72
N HIS A 191 19.99 8.37 -1.53
CA HIS A 191 19.77 9.12 -0.29
C HIS A 191 21.13 9.55 0.26
N ASN A 192 21.40 10.86 0.27
CA ASN A 192 22.60 11.47 0.84
C ASN A 192 22.27 12.12 2.20
N ASP A 193 23.18 12.93 2.72
CA ASP A 193 23.05 13.60 4.02
C ASP A 193 21.71 14.32 4.21
N GLY A 194 21.00 14.02 5.31
CA GLY A 194 19.70 14.56 5.64
C GLY A 194 18.55 14.08 4.74
N ASN A 195 18.76 13.11 3.84
CA ASN A 195 17.70 12.55 3.01
C ASN A 195 16.90 11.49 3.78
N PHE A 196 15.59 11.46 3.52
CA PHE A 196 14.62 10.61 4.22
C PHE A 196 13.36 10.41 3.38
N TYR A 197 12.48 9.51 3.81
CA TYR A 197 11.12 9.40 3.32
C TYR A 197 10.18 9.11 4.48
N LYS A 198 9.22 10.02 4.76
CA LYS A 198 8.27 9.88 5.86
C LYS A 198 7.31 8.71 5.65
N ILE A 199 6.58 8.40 6.68
CA ILE A 199 5.67 7.28 6.75
C ILE A 199 4.64 7.29 5.62
N HIS A 200 4.55 6.16 4.91
CA HIS A 200 3.62 5.93 3.79
C HIS A 200 3.40 4.44 3.58
N ASN A 201 2.46 4.10 2.74
CA ASN A 201 2.36 2.79 2.10
C ASN A 201 2.50 2.94 0.58
N ASP A 202 2.70 1.83 -0.11
CA ASP A 202 2.98 1.86 -1.55
C ASP A 202 1.78 1.52 -2.43
N ASN A 203 0.62 1.18 -1.84
CA ASN A 203 -0.59 0.80 -2.55
C ASN A 203 -1.84 1.62 -2.18
N GLY A 204 -1.66 2.80 -1.57
CA GLY A 204 -2.73 3.61 -1.02
C GLY A 204 -3.53 4.45 -2.01
N SER A 205 -3.25 4.38 -3.33
CA SER A 205 -4.00 5.10 -4.36
C SER A 205 -4.52 4.15 -5.43
N SER A 206 -5.52 4.60 -6.23
CA SER A 206 -6.06 3.81 -7.35
C SER A 206 -4.98 3.31 -8.30
N ASP A 207 -3.99 4.14 -8.63
CA ASP A 207 -2.92 3.80 -9.57
C ASP A 207 -1.92 2.79 -9.01
N THR A 208 -1.86 2.66 -7.69
CA THR A 208 -0.94 1.78 -6.98
C THR A 208 -1.60 0.57 -6.32
N ALA A 209 -2.94 0.48 -6.36
CA ALA A 209 -3.74 -0.53 -5.67
C ALA A 209 -3.39 -2.00 -6.03
N THR A 210 -2.78 -2.22 -7.20
CA THR A 210 -2.33 -3.55 -7.63
C THR A 210 -0.95 -3.94 -7.12
N ARG A 211 -0.23 -3.06 -6.41
CA ARG A 211 1.07 -3.37 -5.81
C ARG A 211 0.87 -4.26 -4.58
N GLU A 212 1.35 -5.50 -4.66
CA GLU A 212 1.26 -6.49 -3.58
C GLU A 212 2.52 -6.53 -2.72
N LEU A 213 3.68 -6.46 -3.36
CA LEU A 213 4.97 -6.50 -2.68
C LEU A 213 5.82 -5.29 -3.05
N THR A 214 6.47 -4.72 -2.06
CA THR A 214 7.55 -3.75 -2.21
C THR A 214 8.88 -4.47 -2.03
N TYR A 215 9.85 -4.13 -2.86
CA TYR A 215 11.23 -4.55 -2.64
C TYR A 215 12.17 -3.35 -2.61
N VAL A 216 13.26 -3.48 -1.84
CA VAL A 216 14.32 -2.48 -1.76
C VAL A 216 15.66 -3.20 -1.78
N TYR A 217 16.39 -3.06 -2.89
CA TYR A 217 17.74 -3.54 -3.00
C TYR A 217 18.70 -2.42 -2.59
N TYR A 218 19.54 -2.68 -1.58
CA TYR A 218 20.49 -1.73 -1.00
C TYR A 218 21.88 -1.95 -1.55
N PHE A 219 22.57 -0.87 -1.87
CA PHE A 219 23.96 -0.92 -2.26
C PHE A 219 24.70 0.38 -1.96
N ASN A 220 25.98 0.28 -1.73
CA ASN A 220 26.87 1.40 -1.48
C ASN A 220 28.30 1.03 -1.86
N ARG A 221 29.11 2.06 -2.02
CA ARG A 221 30.55 1.88 -2.18
C ARG A 221 31.18 1.48 -0.84
N GLU A 222 32.09 0.53 -0.86
CA GLU A 222 32.89 0.18 0.32
C GLU A 222 34.15 1.07 0.45
N PRO A 223 34.57 1.39 1.68
CA PRO A 223 33.82 1.16 2.92
C PRO A 223 32.60 2.07 3.03
N LYS A 224 31.53 1.58 3.71
CA LYS A 224 30.28 2.35 3.97
C LYS A 224 30.63 3.68 4.67
N ARG A 225 30.18 4.80 4.12
CA ARG A 225 30.50 6.18 4.55
C ARG A 225 29.31 6.94 5.11
N PHE A 226 28.21 6.26 5.34
CA PHE A 226 27.00 6.82 5.95
C PHE A 226 26.53 5.96 7.13
N SER A 227 25.70 6.56 7.98
CA SER A 227 24.90 5.91 9.01
C SER A 227 23.44 6.34 8.88
N GLY A 228 22.53 5.72 9.63
CA GLY A 228 21.11 5.99 9.46
C GLY A 228 20.56 5.40 8.15
N GLY A 229 19.40 5.88 7.75
CA GLY A 229 18.72 5.41 6.54
C GLY A 229 18.12 4.02 6.69
N GLU A 230 17.89 3.55 7.91
CA GLU A 230 17.15 2.33 8.19
C GLU A 230 15.73 2.45 7.64
N LEU A 231 15.17 1.32 7.20
CA LEU A 231 13.77 1.21 6.85
C LEU A 231 13.00 0.71 8.08
N LEU A 232 12.02 1.47 8.54
CA LEU A 232 11.07 1.04 9.54
C LEU A 232 9.83 0.47 8.84
N ILE A 233 9.44 -0.75 9.18
CA ILE A 233 8.21 -1.40 8.71
C ILE A 233 7.30 -1.57 9.92
N TYR A 234 6.20 -0.83 9.94
CA TYR A 234 5.27 -0.81 11.05
C TYR A 234 4.35 -2.02 11.05
N ASP A 235 4.07 -2.53 12.21
CA ASP A 235 2.95 -3.45 12.42
C ASP A 235 1.65 -2.69 12.14
N SER A 236 0.59 -3.44 11.85
CA SER A 236 -0.70 -2.87 11.53
C SER A 236 -1.70 -3.17 12.63
N LYS A 237 -2.66 -2.29 12.83
CA LYS A 237 -3.91 -2.56 13.55
C LYS A 237 -5.07 -2.26 12.62
N VAL A 238 -6.21 -2.87 12.87
CA VAL A 238 -7.41 -2.59 12.10
C VAL A 238 -8.24 -1.56 12.84
N GLU A 239 -8.41 -0.39 12.25
CA GLU A 239 -9.31 0.65 12.73
C GLU A 239 -10.31 0.98 11.61
N ASN A 240 -11.59 0.88 11.90
CA ASN A 240 -12.67 1.15 10.93
C ASN A 240 -12.52 0.37 9.60
N ASN A 241 -12.13 -0.89 9.66
CA ASN A 241 -11.83 -1.76 8.53
C ASN A 241 -10.64 -1.32 7.64
N PHE A 242 -9.83 -0.38 8.11
CA PHE A 242 -8.59 0.00 7.45
C PHE A 242 -7.37 -0.49 8.23
N TYR A 243 -6.35 -0.91 7.50
CA TYR A 243 -5.04 -1.13 8.09
C TYR A 243 -4.40 0.22 8.39
N VAL A 244 -4.19 0.48 9.68
CA VAL A 244 -3.48 1.67 10.14
C VAL A 244 -2.20 1.26 10.86
N LYS A 245 -1.27 2.18 10.97
CA LYS A 245 -0.01 1.99 11.68
C LYS A 245 -0.24 1.65 13.15
N ALA A 246 0.39 0.56 13.65
CA ALA A 246 0.55 0.32 15.08
C ALA A 246 1.79 1.07 15.63
N GLU A 247 1.99 1.06 16.94
CA GLU A 247 3.17 1.67 17.57
C GLU A 247 4.44 0.82 17.38
N SER A 248 4.28 -0.50 17.27
CA SER A 248 5.39 -1.43 17.06
C SER A 248 5.83 -1.46 15.60
N PHE A 249 7.13 -1.71 15.39
CA PHE A 249 7.75 -1.77 14.07
C PHE A 249 8.97 -2.69 14.06
N LYS A 250 9.41 -3.03 12.87
CA LYS A 250 10.67 -3.73 12.60
C LYS A 250 11.63 -2.79 11.91
N THR A 251 12.89 -2.84 12.31
CA THR A 251 13.97 -2.07 11.71
C THR A 251 14.74 -2.95 10.73
N VAL A 252 14.86 -2.49 9.49
CA VAL A 252 15.65 -3.14 8.44
C VAL A 252 16.89 -2.29 8.19
N GLU A 253 18.06 -2.87 8.46
CA GLU A 253 19.34 -2.22 8.19
C GLU A 253 19.62 -2.22 6.67
N PRO A 254 20.07 -1.09 6.09
CA PRO A 254 20.49 -1.02 4.70
C PRO A 254 21.87 -1.69 4.52
N ARG A 255 21.89 -3.03 4.48
CA ARG A 255 23.12 -3.81 4.28
C ARG A 255 23.53 -3.78 2.82
N ASN A 256 24.82 -3.59 2.56
CA ASN A 256 25.36 -3.55 1.21
C ASN A 256 25.07 -4.85 0.45
N ASN A 257 24.67 -4.75 -0.82
CA ASN A 257 24.30 -5.89 -1.67
C ASN A 257 23.22 -6.79 -1.07
N SER A 258 22.21 -6.21 -0.42
CA SER A 258 21.05 -6.95 0.11
C SER A 258 19.74 -6.43 -0.47
N VAL A 259 18.75 -7.31 -0.58
CA VAL A 259 17.38 -6.96 -0.97
C VAL A 259 16.40 -7.34 0.13
N VAL A 260 15.47 -6.46 0.44
CA VAL A 260 14.35 -6.72 1.36
C VAL A 260 13.03 -6.73 0.59
N PHE A 261 12.12 -7.62 1.02
CA PHE A 261 10.75 -7.74 0.49
C PHE A 261 9.76 -7.64 1.64
N PHE A 262 8.68 -6.89 1.44
CA PHE A 262 7.57 -6.77 2.39
C PHE A 262 6.28 -6.39 1.65
N LEU A 263 5.12 -6.52 2.31
CA LEU A 263 3.83 -6.22 1.69
C LEU A 263 3.68 -4.71 1.46
N SER A 264 3.28 -4.31 0.26
CA SER A 264 3.11 -2.90 -0.13
C SER A 264 2.11 -2.12 0.72
N ARG A 265 1.17 -2.82 1.38
CA ARG A 265 0.20 -2.22 2.29
C ARG A 265 0.76 -1.81 3.65
N TYR A 266 1.94 -2.31 4.05
CA TYR A 266 2.52 -1.93 5.33
C TYR A 266 2.96 -0.47 5.32
N MET A 267 2.60 0.23 6.39
CA MET A 267 3.15 1.57 6.63
C MET A 267 4.63 1.44 6.92
N HIS A 268 5.43 2.26 6.24
CA HIS A 268 6.88 2.22 6.39
C HIS A 268 7.49 3.60 6.16
N GLU A 269 8.71 3.80 6.64
CA GLU A 269 9.47 5.02 6.44
C GLU A 269 10.97 4.76 6.32
N VAL A 270 11.69 5.69 5.70
CA VAL A 270 13.15 5.71 5.65
C VAL A 270 13.64 6.80 6.58
N LEU A 271 14.40 6.41 7.60
CA LEU A 271 15.00 7.34 8.55
C LEU A 271 16.05 8.23 7.87
N PRO A 272 16.31 9.42 8.41
CA PRO A 272 17.33 10.31 7.87
C PRO A 272 18.70 9.64 7.75
N VAL A 273 19.33 9.81 6.59
CA VAL A 273 20.70 9.39 6.33
C VAL A 273 21.66 10.45 6.89
N ASN A 274 22.68 10.02 7.60
CA ASN A 274 23.80 10.86 8.02
C ASN A 274 25.03 10.49 7.18
N CYS A 275 25.41 11.36 6.23
CA CYS A 275 26.55 11.20 5.33
C CYS A 275 27.49 12.41 5.47
N PRO A 276 28.45 12.40 6.42
CA PRO A 276 29.26 13.57 6.77
C PRO A 276 30.05 14.16 5.60
N SER A 277 30.47 13.32 4.64
CA SER A 277 31.19 13.78 3.45
C SER A 277 30.31 14.56 2.47
N LYS A 278 29.00 14.34 2.51
CA LYS A 278 28.01 14.84 1.53
C LYS A 278 28.36 14.51 0.08
N ALA A 279 29.38 13.69 -0.13
CA ALA A 279 29.77 13.25 -1.47
C ALA A 279 28.73 12.28 -2.03
N PHE A 280 28.29 12.49 -3.27
CA PHE A 280 27.33 11.61 -3.94
C PHE A 280 27.76 10.14 -3.92
N ALA A 281 29.07 9.88 -4.12
CA ALA A 281 29.63 8.54 -4.11
C ALA A 281 29.51 7.80 -2.77
N ASP A 282 29.26 8.52 -1.68
CA ASP A 282 29.13 7.99 -0.34
C ASP A 282 27.66 7.84 0.10
N SER A 283 26.72 8.06 -0.82
CA SER A 283 25.30 7.93 -0.59
C SER A 283 24.86 6.48 -0.31
N ARG A 284 23.73 6.35 0.34
CA ARG A 284 22.93 5.14 0.39
C ARG A 284 22.14 5.04 -0.90
N PHE A 285 22.49 4.09 -1.76
CA PHE A 285 21.77 3.84 -3.01
C PHE A 285 20.76 2.72 -2.83
N THR A 286 19.64 2.79 -3.57
CA THR A 286 18.67 1.71 -3.64
C THR A 286 18.12 1.54 -5.05
N ILE A 287 17.81 0.30 -5.44
CA ILE A 287 16.82 0.02 -6.46
C ILE A 287 15.60 -0.49 -5.72
N ASN A 288 14.57 0.34 -5.65
CA ASN A 288 13.30 -0.01 -5.04
C ASN A 288 12.23 -0.18 -6.12
N GLY A 289 11.25 -1.01 -5.85
CA GLY A 289 10.18 -1.25 -6.79
C GLY A 289 9.06 -2.11 -6.22
N TRP A 290 8.14 -2.48 -7.10
CA TRP A 290 6.88 -3.08 -6.70
C TRP A 290 6.51 -4.23 -7.62
N VAL A 291 6.00 -5.31 -7.02
CA VAL A 291 5.42 -6.44 -7.74
C VAL A 291 3.91 -6.24 -7.78
N ARG A 292 3.38 -6.11 -9.00
CA ARG A 292 1.94 -5.91 -9.23
C ARG A 292 1.24 -7.22 -9.56
N ARG A 293 0.05 -7.40 -9.02
CA ARG A 293 -0.90 -8.40 -9.51
C ARG A 293 -1.66 -7.89 -10.74
N GLU A 294 -2.29 -8.78 -11.44
CA GLU A 294 -3.29 -8.40 -12.46
C GLU A 294 -4.44 -7.61 -11.82
N ALA A 295 -4.96 -6.65 -12.57
CA ALA A 295 -6.18 -5.95 -12.18
C ALA A 295 -7.36 -6.93 -12.31
N SER A 296 -8.14 -7.08 -11.25
CA SER A 296 -9.38 -7.88 -11.24
C SER A 296 -10.51 -7.15 -11.93
#